data_53478d019f6044626a28612b84a6aa30
#
_entry.id   53478d019f6044626a28612b84a6aa30
#
_cell.length_a   1.000
_cell.length_b   1.000
_cell.length_c   1.000
_cell.angle_alpha   90.00
_cell.angle_beta   90.00
_cell.angle_gamma   90.00
#
_symmetry.space_group_name_H-M   'P 1'
#
loop_
_entity.id
_entity.type
_entity.pdbx_description
1 polymer ?
#
loop_
_entity_poly.entity_id
_entity_poly.type
_entity_poly.pdbx_seq_one_letter_code
_entity_poly.pdbx_strand_id
1 'polypeptide(L)' 'MDGKASAIDLVRNAVNNTIGKFTKNDIMEPVPSVGKTSVENSLKALTDDGIIKREGKRKATFYFRKD' A
#
# COMPACT_ATOMS: atom_id res chain seq x y z
N MET A 1 8.39 16.55 -16.26
CA MET A 1 7.83 16.00 -15.41
C MET A 1 6.63 16.58 -15.03
N ASP A 2 5.77 16.14 -14.82
CA ASP A 2 4.59 16.71 -14.65
C ASP A 2 4.17 16.82 -13.26
N GLY A 3 4.90 16.54 -12.38
CA GLY A 3 4.57 16.73 -11.01
C GLY A 3 3.48 15.81 -10.50
N LYS A 4 2.97 14.93 -11.31
CA LYS A 4 1.99 14.01 -10.81
C LYS A 4 2.66 12.78 -10.28
N ALA A 5 2.36 12.41 -9.06
CA ALA A 5 2.84 11.18 -8.50
C ALA A 5 2.05 10.01 -9.10
N SER A 6 2.71 8.91 -9.36
CA SER A 6 2.02 7.74 -9.84
C SER A 6 1.26 7.09 -8.69
N ALA A 7 0.36 6.17 -9.01
CA ALA A 7 -0.40 5.48 -7.98
C ALA A 7 0.52 4.78 -6.99
N ILE A 8 1.59 4.16 -7.48
CA ILE A 8 2.50 3.45 -6.58
C ILE A 8 3.23 4.42 -5.66
N ASP A 9 3.54 5.63 -6.14
CA ASP A 9 4.17 6.63 -5.29
C ASP A 9 3.25 7.07 -4.17
N LEU A 10 1.98 7.27 -4.49
CA LEU A 10 1.01 7.68 -3.49
C LEU A 10 0.81 6.58 -2.45
N VAL A 11 0.72 5.34 -2.89
CA VAL A 11 0.55 4.21 -1.99
C VAL A 11 1.79 4.04 -1.13
N ARG A 12 2.97 4.16 -1.72
CA ARG A 12 4.21 4.05 -0.97
C ARG A 12 4.30 5.12 0.12
N ASN A 13 3.88 6.33 -0.22
CA ASN A 13 3.89 7.41 0.74
C ASN A 13 2.94 7.11 1.90
N ALA A 14 1.76 6.58 1.59
CA ALA A 14 0.81 6.21 2.62
C ALA A 14 1.37 5.10 3.51
N VAL A 15 2.05 4.14 2.93
CA VAL A 15 2.69 3.07 3.68
C VAL A 15 3.75 3.64 4.61
N ASN A 16 4.54 4.58 4.12
CA ASN A 16 5.59 5.18 4.94
C ASN A 16 5.04 5.97 6.11
N ASN A 17 3.81 6.47 5.98
CA ASN A 17 3.18 7.22 7.06
C ASN A 17 2.42 6.32 8.03
N THR A 18 2.36 5.03 7.77
CA THR A 18 1.64 4.11 8.64
C THR A 18 2.63 3.38 9.53
N ILE A 19 2.30 3.27 10.79
CA ILE A 19 3.13 2.57 11.76
C ILE A 19 2.46 1.25 12.10
N GLY A 20 3.24 0.17 12.05
CA GLY A 20 2.72 -1.14 12.39
C GLY A 20 1.96 -1.77 11.23
N LYS A 21 0.98 -2.58 11.57
CA LYS A 21 0.24 -3.30 10.55
C LYS A 21 -0.86 -2.43 9.97
N PHE A 22 -1.17 -2.67 8.73
CA PHE A 22 -2.22 -1.92 8.05
C PHE A 22 -2.92 -2.82 7.05
N THR A 23 -4.13 -2.44 6.70
CA THR A 23 -4.89 -3.18 5.70
C THR A 23 -4.96 -2.37 4.43
N LYS A 24 -5.50 -2.98 3.38
CA LYS A 24 -5.71 -2.28 2.14
C LYS A 24 -6.59 -1.04 2.35
N ASN A 25 -7.62 -1.16 3.18
CA ASN A 25 -8.50 -0.04 3.44
C ASN A 25 -7.76 1.11 4.12
N ASP A 26 -6.84 0.78 5.01
CA ASP A 26 -6.05 1.81 5.68
C ASP A 26 -5.24 2.62 4.69
N ILE A 27 -4.80 1.99 3.62
CA ILE A 27 -4.05 2.67 2.58
C ILE A 27 -4.96 3.42 1.63
N MET A 28 -6.13 2.90 1.37
CA MET A 28 -7.06 3.54 0.44
C MET A 28 -7.61 4.85 0.97
N GLU A 29 -7.77 4.97 2.28
CA GLU A 29 -8.33 6.17 2.86
C GLU A 29 -7.55 7.43 2.55
N PRO A 30 -6.22 7.45 2.77
CA PRO A 30 -5.46 8.67 2.48
C PRO A 30 -5.24 8.93 1.00
N VAL A 31 -5.59 8.00 0.13
CA VAL A 31 -5.39 8.18 -1.30
C VAL A 31 -6.68 7.88 -2.05
N PRO A 32 -7.75 8.62 -1.79
CA PRO A 32 -9.05 8.31 -2.40
C PRO A 32 -9.05 8.47 -3.93
N SER A 33 -8.10 9.20 -4.46
CA SER A 33 -8.03 9.37 -5.91
C SER A 33 -7.43 8.15 -6.60
N VAL A 34 -6.84 7.23 -5.84
CA VAL A 34 -6.29 6.02 -6.40
C VAL A 34 -7.34 4.92 -6.32
N GLY A 35 -7.64 4.30 -7.44
CA GLY A 35 -8.65 3.26 -7.47
C GLY A 35 -8.23 2.03 -6.68
N LYS A 36 -9.21 1.23 -6.31
CA LYS A 36 -8.96 0.02 -5.54
C LYS A 36 -7.96 -0.90 -6.23
N THR A 37 -8.13 -1.10 -7.53
CA THR A 37 -7.23 -1.98 -8.28
C THR A 37 -5.81 -1.43 -8.28
N SER A 38 -5.67 -0.12 -8.41
CA SER A 38 -4.34 0.49 -8.38
C SER A 38 -3.68 0.32 -7.03
N VAL A 39 -4.46 0.44 -5.95
CA VAL A 39 -3.93 0.20 -4.61
C VAL A 39 -3.47 -1.24 -4.47
N GLU A 40 -4.27 -2.18 -4.93
CA GLU A 40 -3.92 -3.59 -4.84
C GLU A 40 -2.66 -3.89 -5.63
N ASN A 41 -2.55 -3.35 -6.84
CA ASN A 41 -1.38 -3.57 -7.67
C ASN A 41 -0.14 -2.95 -7.04
N SER A 42 -0.29 -1.77 -6.46
CA SER A 42 0.83 -1.09 -5.82
C SER A 42 1.30 -1.85 -4.59
N LEU A 43 0.36 -2.35 -3.78
CA LEU A 43 0.74 -3.14 -2.60
C LEU A 43 1.45 -4.41 -3.02
N LYS A 44 1.00 -5.04 -4.10
CA LYS A 44 1.65 -6.23 -4.60
C LYS A 44 3.07 -5.93 -5.06
N ALA A 45 3.25 -4.83 -5.77
CA ALA A 45 4.57 -4.43 -6.22
C ALA A 45 5.50 -4.16 -5.05
N LEU A 46 5.00 -3.48 -4.02
CA LEU A 46 5.81 -3.20 -2.84
C LEU A 46 6.17 -4.48 -2.10
N THR A 47 5.26 -5.44 -2.08
CA THR A 47 5.53 -6.74 -1.48
C THR A 47 6.60 -7.49 -2.27
N ASP A 48 6.51 -7.45 -3.59
CA ASP A 48 7.49 -8.11 -4.44
C ASP A 48 8.87 -7.48 -4.29
N ASP A 49 8.91 -6.18 -4.06
CA ASP A 49 10.17 -5.48 -3.87
C ASP A 49 10.75 -5.68 -2.47
N GLY A 50 10.00 -6.30 -1.58
CA GLY A 50 10.48 -6.52 -0.23
C GLY A 50 10.34 -5.33 0.69
N ILE A 51 9.62 -4.31 0.27
CA ILE A 51 9.41 -3.12 1.09
C ILE A 51 8.41 -3.39 2.19
N ILE A 52 7.39 -4.19 1.89
CA ILE A 52 6.39 -4.59 2.87
C ILE A 52 6.18 -6.09 2.79
N LYS A 53 5.55 -6.63 3.82
CA LYS A 53 5.19 -8.04 3.85
C LYS A 53 3.70 -8.15 4.00
N ARG A 54 3.15 -9.18 3.40
CA ARG A 54 1.74 -9.47 3.51
C ARG A 54 1.56 -10.64 4.45
N GLU A 55 0.66 -10.49 5.40
CA GLU A 55 0.32 -11.55 6.33
C GLU A 55 -1.16 -11.60 6.53
N GLY A 56 -1.64 -12.69 7.07
CA GLY A 56 -3.04 -12.80 7.37
C GLY A 56 -3.62 -14.09 6.89
N LYS A 57 -4.87 -14.30 7.24
CA LYS A 57 -5.59 -15.48 6.83
C LYS A 57 -6.67 -15.07 5.87
N ARG A 58 -7.45 -16.03 5.43
CA ARG A 58 -8.44 -15.80 4.39
C ARG A 58 -9.24 -14.53 4.53
N LYS A 59 -9.63 -14.20 5.75
CA LYS A 59 -10.53 -13.09 5.96
C LYS A 59 -9.86 -11.87 6.50
N ALA A 60 -8.62 -11.96 6.89
CA ALA A 60 -7.94 -10.85 7.53
C ALA A 60 -6.55 -10.73 6.97
N THR A 61 -6.46 -10.09 5.83
CA THR A 61 -5.16 -9.84 5.21
C THR A 61 -4.68 -8.47 5.63
N PHE A 62 -3.44 -8.41 6.10
CA PHE A 62 -2.85 -7.14 6.45
C PHE A 62 -1.39 -7.14 6.04
N TYR A 63 -0.81 -5.95 6.06
CA TYR A 63 0.54 -5.73 5.59
C TYR A 63 1.32 -5.00 6.67
N PHE A 64 2.64 -5.05 6.59
CA PHE A 64 3.49 -4.27 7.46
C PHE A 64 4.82 -4.05 6.76
N ARG A 65 5.47 -2.95 7.14
CA ARG A 65 6.75 -2.65 6.53
C ARG A 65 7.80 -3.61 7.06
N LYS A 66 8.69 -3.97 6.13
CA LYS A 66 9.69 -4.92 6.48
C LYS A 66 10.94 -4.20 6.91
N ASP A 67 11.11 -3.56 7.83
CA ASP A 67 12.42 -3.05 8.23
C ASP A 67 12.57 -3.02 9.77
#